data_ca6c3678c1972f987506369e492b2e52
#
_entry.id   ca6c3678c1972f987506369e492b2e52
#
_cell.length_a   1.000
_cell.length_b   1.000
_cell.length_c   1.000
_cell.angle_alpha   90.00
_cell.angle_beta   90.00
_cell.angle_gamma   90.00
#
_symmetry.space_group_name_H-M   'P 1'
#
loop_
_entity.id
_entity.type
_entity.pdbx_description
1 polymer ?
#
loop_
_entity_poly.entity_id
_entity_poly.type
_entity_poly.pdbx_seq_one_letter_code
_entity_poly.pdbx_strand_id
1 'polypeptide(L)'
;MTQQDLTDHVSDGGDSSTARYVPDTCIGFDVTADFAHFRKVGNNSAKPSYRVPPRTTAAGLLAGIMGMPRDSYYDLFSPSSSAVAVVPKELPHTYTMGITTVNTKADDAIQYLPQEKHYTKSAEMLTPESYVKYDRQRDTYEMLIDPVYRVYVALADEDVHDELQERLEDSRYHYSPALGLSECIADIRSVDTHAVEPATTDAVDSAAYDDSAVVPRPGITVKRERAPLYMEATDGGRRTTAFGNITYATGDDRLPVDASRTYAVGDHEVVLY
;
A
#
# COMPACT_ATOMS: atom_id res chain seq x y z
N MET A 1 -2.99 32.06 -15.22
CA MET A 1 -3.38 31.44 -13.95
C MET A 1 -2.08 31.13 -13.22
N THR A 2 -1.85 31.84 -12.15
CA THR A 2 -0.57 31.98 -11.48
C THR A 2 -0.41 30.88 -10.42
N GLN A 3 0.81 30.45 -10.26
CA GLN A 3 1.34 29.36 -9.41
C GLN A 3 1.14 29.60 -7.88
N GLN A 4 0.16 30.35 -7.46
CA GLN A 4 -0.03 30.77 -6.07
C GLN A 4 -1.21 30.12 -5.32
N ASP A 5 -2.02 29.27 -5.99
CA ASP A 5 -3.26 28.72 -5.38
C ASP A 5 -3.16 27.29 -4.85
N LEU A 6 -1.95 26.72 -4.69
CA LEU A 6 -1.78 25.33 -4.24
C LEU A 6 -1.21 25.17 -2.82
N THR A 7 -0.99 26.28 -2.10
CA THR A 7 -0.36 26.24 -0.77
C THR A 7 -1.29 26.48 0.41
N ASP A 8 -2.56 26.79 0.23
CA ASP A 8 -3.42 27.28 1.32
C ASP A 8 -4.42 26.26 1.92
N HIS A 9 -4.24 24.96 1.70
CA HIS A 9 -5.03 23.95 2.40
C HIS A 9 -4.17 22.81 3.01
N VAL A 10 -3.10 23.20 3.69
CA VAL A 10 -2.48 22.30 4.68
C VAL A 10 -2.97 22.77 6.06
N SER A 11 -4.15 22.34 6.46
CA SER A 11 -4.49 22.31 7.87
C SER A 11 -3.56 21.31 8.53
N ASP A 12 -2.66 21.83 9.31
CA ASP A 12 -1.84 21.09 10.25
C ASP A 12 -2.76 20.17 11.07
N GLY A 13 -2.50 18.86 11.02
CA GLY A 13 -3.37 17.86 11.60
C GLY A 13 -3.54 18.05 13.08
N GLY A 14 -4.70 18.57 13.45
CA GLY A 14 -5.15 18.57 14.84
C GLY A 14 -5.14 17.16 15.38
N ASP A 15 -4.57 17.01 16.54
CA ASP A 15 -4.60 15.85 17.43
C ASP A 15 -6.06 15.43 17.69
N SER A 16 -6.66 14.70 16.77
CA SER A 16 -7.87 13.96 17.05
C SER A 16 -7.42 12.61 17.63
N SER A 17 -7.49 12.49 18.94
CA SER A 17 -7.35 11.22 19.67
C SER A 17 -8.51 10.28 19.31
N THR A 18 -8.59 9.87 18.08
CA THR A 18 -9.43 8.76 17.68
C THR A 18 -8.81 7.52 18.32
N ALA A 19 -9.52 6.88 19.24
CA ALA A 19 -9.05 5.66 19.88
C ALA A 19 -8.68 4.66 18.77
N ARG A 20 -7.44 4.17 18.79
CA ARG A 20 -6.98 3.16 17.84
C ARG A 20 -7.48 1.80 18.28
N TYR A 21 -7.86 0.98 17.33
CA TYR A 21 -8.18 -0.41 17.57
C TYR A 21 -6.91 -1.17 17.97
N VAL A 22 -6.97 -1.84 19.10
CA VAL A 22 -5.93 -2.76 19.59
C VAL A 22 -6.53 -4.14 19.67
N PRO A 23 -6.15 -5.07 18.81
CA PRO A 23 -6.69 -6.43 18.78
C PRO A 23 -6.05 -7.31 19.85
N ASP A 24 -6.75 -8.40 20.24
CA ASP A 24 -6.20 -9.49 21.04
C ASP A 24 -5.43 -10.50 20.16
N THR A 25 -5.84 -10.63 18.88
CA THR A 25 -5.24 -11.52 17.89
C THR A 25 -5.14 -10.84 16.55
N CYS A 26 -4.24 -11.30 15.70
CA CYS A 26 -4.12 -10.86 14.32
C CYS A 26 -3.72 -12.00 13.38
N ILE A 27 -4.06 -11.85 12.10
CA ILE A 27 -3.61 -12.71 11.02
C ILE A 27 -2.22 -12.21 10.58
N GLY A 28 -1.24 -13.11 10.51
CA GLY A 28 0.07 -12.86 9.96
C GLY A 28 0.25 -13.62 8.65
N PHE A 29 0.86 -13.01 7.63
CA PHE A 29 1.21 -13.68 6.39
C PHE A 29 2.41 -13.02 5.72
N ASP A 30 3.15 -13.82 4.96
CA ASP A 30 4.22 -13.31 4.10
C ASP A 30 3.65 -12.97 2.73
N VAL A 31 4.06 -11.83 2.18
CA VAL A 31 3.77 -11.44 0.80
C VAL A 31 5.06 -11.15 0.06
N THR A 32 5.23 -11.77 -1.11
CA THR A 32 6.42 -11.66 -1.94
C THR A 32 6.05 -11.54 -3.41
N ALA A 33 6.91 -10.95 -4.21
CA ALA A 33 6.77 -10.84 -5.66
C ALA A 33 8.16 -10.67 -6.30
N ASP A 34 8.28 -10.91 -7.60
CA ASP A 34 9.51 -10.58 -8.33
C ASP A 34 9.75 -9.07 -8.37
N PHE A 35 8.65 -8.29 -8.46
CA PHE A 35 8.68 -6.83 -8.49
C PHE A 35 7.57 -6.23 -7.65
N ALA A 36 7.81 -5.01 -7.12
CA ALA A 36 6.75 -4.17 -6.56
C ALA A 36 6.94 -2.71 -6.95
N HIS A 37 5.85 -1.94 -6.92
CA HIS A 37 5.91 -0.50 -7.11
C HIS A 37 4.81 0.18 -6.29
N PHE A 38 5.19 0.86 -5.23
CA PHE A 38 4.30 1.64 -4.39
C PHE A 38 4.48 3.13 -4.72
N ARG A 39 3.68 3.62 -5.66
CA ARG A 39 3.87 4.96 -6.24
C ARG A 39 3.85 6.06 -5.20
N LYS A 40 4.91 6.87 -5.14
CA LYS A 40 4.95 8.11 -4.36
C LYS A 40 4.07 9.19 -4.97
N VAL A 41 3.36 9.91 -4.11
CA VAL A 41 2.49 11.02 -4.52
C VAL A 41 3.35 12.23 -4.87
N GLY A 42 2.99 12.95 -5.93
CA GLY A 42 3.55 14.27 -6.25
C GLY A 42 4.66 14.31 -7.28
N ASN A 43 5.00 13.20 -7.96
CA ASN A 43 6.04 13.19 -8.98
C ASN A 43 5.51 12.69 -10.34
N ASN A 44 5.63 13.50 -11.39
CA ASN A 44 5.01 13.23 -12.69
C ASN A 44 5.98 12.68 -13.75
N SER A 45 7.26 13.04 -13.72
CA SER A 45 8.23 12.67 -14.76
C SER A 45 8.99 11.38 -14.46
N ALA A 46 9.29 11.11 -13.20
CA ALA A 46 9.76 9.82 -12.71
C ALA A 46 8.76 9.32 -11.70
N LYS A 47 8.52 8.00 -11.64
CA LYS A 47 7.58 7.40 -10.69
C LYS A 47 8.38 6.65 -9.62
N PRO A 48 8.82 7.35 -8.54
CA PRO A 48 9.52 6.71 -7.44
C PRO A 48 8.59 5.83 -6.62
N SER A 49 9.16 4.81 -5.98
CA SER A 49 8.46 3.85 -5.12
C SER A 49 8.78 4.09 -3.65
N TYR A 50 7.80 3.88 -2.78
CA TYR A 50 8.08 3.60 -1.37
C TYR A 50 8.77 2.24 -1.26
N ARG A 51 9.67 2.08 -0.28
CA ARG A 51 10.32 0.80 0.02
C ARG A 51 9.45 -0.15 0.85
N VAL A 52 8.54 0.41 1.60
CA VAL A 52 7.54 -0.29 2.41
C VAL A 52 6.16 0.11 1.91
N PRO A 53 5.22 -0.83 1.74
CA PRO A 53 3.89 -0.49 1.26
C PRO A 53 3.20 0.49 2.21
N PRO A 54 2.67 1.62 1.71
CA PRO A 54 1.82 2.49 2.50
C PRO A 54 0.62 1.74 3.06
N ARG A 55 0.11 2.18 4.20
CA ARG A 55 -1.07 1.57 4.83
C ARG A 55 -2.27 1.49 3.87
N THR A 56 -2.48 2.51 3.05
CA THR A 56 -3.52 2.51 2.02
C THR A 56 -3.29 1.46 0.93
N THR A 57 -2.04 1.09 0.66
CA THR A 57 -1.70 0.02 -0.29
C THR A 57 -1.96 -1.35 0.34
N ALA A 58 -1.60 -1.55 1.61
CA ALA A 58 -1.93 -2.77 2.33
C ALA A 58 -3.45 -2.98 2.43
N ALA A 59 -4.21 -1.92 2.76
CA ALA A 59 -5.67 -1.96 2.76
C ALA A 59 -6.25 -2.34 1.39
N GLY A 60 -5.70 -1.78 0.30
CA GLY A 60 -6.12 -2.11 -1.06
C GLY A 60 -5.82 -3.56 -1.47
N LEU A 61 -4.69 -4.12 -1.03
CA LEU A 61 -4.34 -5.53 -1.23
C LEU A 61 -5.37 -6.44 -0.54
N LEU A 62 -5.66 -6.19 0.74
CA LEU A 62 -6.60 -6.97 1.54
C LEU A 62 -8.04 -6.86 0.99
N ALA A 63 -8.48 -5.66 0.64
CA ALA A 63 -9.77 -5.43 0.00
C ALA A 63 -9.89 -6.16 -1.35
N GLY A 64 -8.80 -6.24 -2.11
CA GLY A 64 -8.74 -7.01 -3.36
C GLY A 64 -8.88 -8.52 -3.13
N ILE A 65 -8.25 -9.07 -2.11
CA ILE A 65 -8.39 -10.47 -1.68
C ILE A 65 -9.85 -10.78 -1.34
N MET A 66 -10.51 -9.86 -0.62
CA MET A 66 -11.91 -9.97 -0.21
C MET A 66 -12.90 -9.74 -1.37
N GLY A 67 -12.47 -9.14 -2.47
CA GLY A 67 -13.34 -8.78 -3.60
C GLY A 67 -14.21 -7.56 -3.32
N MET A 68 -13.80 -6.70 -2.42
CA MET A 68 -14.53 -5.48 -2.10
C MET A 68 -14.54 -4.52 -3.29
N PRO A 69 -15.67 -3.86 -3.59
CA PRO A 69 -15.72 -2.86 -4.64
C PRO A 69 -14.70 -1.73 -4.41
N ARG A 70 -14.26 -1.13 -5.50
CA ARG A 70 -13.37 0.03 -5.43
C ARG A 70 -13.99 1.13 -4.57
N ASP A 71 -13.17 1.73 -3.70
CA ASP A 71 -13.52 2.85 -2.85
C ASP A 71 -14.59 2.57 -1.77
N SER A 72 -14.95 1.28 -1.51
CA SER A 72 -15.96 0.87 -0.52
C SER A 72 -15.40 0.42 0.85
N TYR A 73 -14.09 0.29 1.00
CA TYR A 73 -13.44 -0.39 2.12
C TYR A 73 -12.72 0.54 3.11
N TYR A 74 -12.80 1.86 2.92
CA TYR A 74 -11.98 2.79 3.73
C TYR A 74 -12.38 2.82 5.21
N ASP A 75 -13.67 2.68 5.52
CA ASP A 75 -14.15 2.65 6.90
C ASP A 75 -13.67 1.39 7.64
N LEU A 76 -13.64 0.24 6.93
CA LEU A 76 -13.10 -1.01 7.47
C LEU A 76 -11.63 -0.89 7.86
N PHE A 77 -10.86 -0.13 7.07
CA PHE A 77 -9.44 0.12 7.34
C PHE A 77 -9.19 1.47 8.04
N SER A 78 -10.16 2.00 8.78
CA SER A 78 -9.98 3.20 9.61
C SER A 78 -9.16 2.88 10.88
N PRO A 79 -8.62 3.90 11.57
CA PRO A 79 -7.84 3.68 12.80
C PRO A 79 -8.60 2.96 13.92
N SER A 80 -9.93 3.11 13.97
CA SER A 80 -10.79 2.50 14.98
C SER A 80 -11.30 1.12 14.62
N SER A 81 -11.12 0.70 13.35
CA SER A 81 -11.70 -0.53 12.82
C SER A 81 -10.66 -1.56 12.38
N SER A 82 -9.39 -1.19 12.32
CA SER A 82 -8.32 -2.10 11.92
C SER A 82 -6.98 -1.75 12.51
N ALA A 83 -6.15 -2.77 12.67
CA ALA A 83 -4.75 -2.64 13.03
C ALA A 83 -3.88 -3.36 11.98
N VAL A 84 -2.82 -2.71 11.53
CA VAL A 84 -1.91 -3.25 10.51
C VAL A 84 -0.47 -2.99 10.92
N ALA A 85 0.40 -4.00 10.78
CA ALA A 85 1.84 -3.81 10.84
C ALA A 85 2.50 -4.46 9.61
N VAL A 86 3.57 -3.85 9.13
CA VAL A 86 4.38 -4.37 8.02
C VAL A 86 5.83 -4.48 8.45
N VAL A 87 6.35 -5.69 8.40
CA VAL A 87 7.76 -5.99 8.68
C VAL A 87 8.46 -6.27 7.36
N PRO A 88 9.34 -5.42 6.87
CA PRO A 88 10.20 -5.77 5.74
C PRO A 88 11.21 -6.82 6.23
N LYS A 89 11.19 -8.04 5.65
CA LYS A 89 12.18 -9.07 5.99
C LYS A 89 13.58 -8.67 5.55
N GLU A 90 13.65 -8.00 4.42
CA GLU A 90 14.82 -7.32 3.91
C GLU A 90 14.35 -6.12 3.08
N LEU A 91 15.06 -4.99 3.17
CA LEU A 91 14.69 -3.83 2.35
C LEU A 91 15.03 -4.10 0.88
N PRO A 92 14.04 -4.10 -0.03
CA PRO A 92 14.26 -4.48 -1.41
C PRO A 92 15.18 -3.49 -2.12
N HIS A 93 15.99 -3.99 -3.03
CA HIS A 93 16.75 -3.16 -3.96
C HIS A 93 15.82 -2.43 -4.92
N THR A 94 16.27 -1.30 -5.44
CA THR A 94 15.53 -0.56 -6.47
C THR A 94 16.18 -0.68 -7.82
N TYR A 95 15.36 -0.78 -8.85
CA TYR A 95 15.78 -0.76 -10.24
C TYR A 95 14.92 0.22 -11.04
N THR A 96 15.55 1.02 -11.87
CA THR A 96 14.86 1.97 -12.75
C THR A 96 14.45 1.31 -14.05
N MET A 97 13.15 1.18 -14.30
CA MET A 97 12.59 0.53 -15.47
C MET A 97 11.83 1.53 -16.34
N GLY A 98 12.10 1.51 -17.65
CA GLY A 98 11.30 2.25 -18.62
C GLY A 98 10.10 1.42 -19.06
N ILE A 99 8.87 1.89 -18.78
CA ILE A 99 7.64 1.26 -19.19
C ILE A 99 6.97 2.11 -20.24
N THR A 100 6.58 1.49 -21.36
CA THR A 100 5.79 2.16 -22.40
C THR A 100 4.31 1.86 -22.14
N THR A 101 3.55 2.91 -21.86
CA THR A 101 2.11 2.83 -21.71
C THR A 101 1.42 3.33 -22.98
N VAL A 102 0.27 2.74 -23.28
CA VAL A 102 -0.61 3.16 -24.37
C VAL A 102 -1.86 3.77 -23.74
N ASN A 103 -2.27 4.94 -24.20
CA ASN A 103 -3.51 5.55 -23.75
C ASN A 103 -4.70 4.74 -24.26
N THR A 104 -5.41 4.09 -23.34
CA THR A 104 -6.59 3.26 -23.64
C THR A 104 -7.90 3.90 -23.16
N LYS A 105 -7.90 5.18 -22.79
CA LYS A 105 -9.14 5.88 -22.43
C LYS A 105 -10.10 5.83 -23.60
N ALA A 106 -11.31 5.38 -23.35
CA ALA A 106 -12.31 5.13 -24.37
C ALA A 106 -12.57 6.35 -25.27
N ASP A 107 -12.60 7.54 -24.70
CA ASP A 107 -12.88 8.79 -25.43
C ASP A 107 -11.74 9.17 -26.39
N ASP A 108 -10.49 8.96 -25.99
CA ASP A 108 -9.33 9.26 -26.84
C ASP A 108 -9.09 8.15 -27.87
N ALA A 109 -9.37 6.89 -27.50
CA ALA A 109 -9.24 5.75 -28.40
C ALA A 109 -10.29 5.76 -29.52
N ILE A 110 -11.51 6.20 -29.23
CA ILE A 110 -12.63 6.28 -30.19
C ILE A 110 -12.38 7.34 -31.28
N GLN A 111 -11.67 8.42 -30.98
CA GLN A 111 -11.38 9.49 -31.96
C GLN A 111 -10.55 9.00 -33.15
N TYR A 112 -9.81 7.92 -33.01
CA TYR A 112 -8.90 7.39 -34.03
C TYR A 112 -9.45 6.18 -34.80
N LEU A 113 -10.59 5.61 -34.37
CA LEU A 113 -11.24 4.53 -35.08
C LEU A 113 -12.26 5.09 -36.08
N PRO A 114 -12.27 4.62 -37.34
CA PRO A 114 -13.36 4.95 -38.27
C PRO A 114 -14.70 4.56 -37.66
N GLN A 115 -15.69 5.47 -37.72
CA GLN A 115 -17.00 5.24 -37.07
C GLN A 115 -17.68 3.93 -37.47
N GLU A 116 -17.40 3.42 -38.65
CA GLU A 116 -17.93 2.16 -39.17
C GLU A 116 -17.45 0.91 -38.41
N LYS A 117 -16.39 1.04 -37.60
CA LYS A 117 -15.74 -0.07 -36.88
C LYS A 117 -15.91 -0.05 -35.36
N HIS A 118 -16.76 0.80 -34.83
CA HIS A 118 -16.99 0.94 -33.38
C HIS A 118 -17.44 -0.36 -32.68
N TYR A 119 -17.97 -1.32 -33.43
CA TYR A 119 -18.53 -2.56 -32.89
C TYR A 119 -17.55 -3.73 -32.84
N THR A 120 -16.42 -3.63 -33.50
CA THR A 120 -15.46 -4.74 -33.57
C THR A 120 -14.36 -4.66 -32.55
N LYS A 121 -14.27 -3.51 -31.81
CA LYS A 121 -13.83 -3.68 -30.59
C LYS A 121 -12.47 -3.89 -30.15
N SER A 122 -12.34 -4.31 -28.94
CA SER A 122 -11.17 -4.72 -28.14
C SER A 122 -10.13 -5.54 -28.88
N ALA A 123 -10.55 -6.44 -29.78
CA ALA A 123 -9.62 -7.28 -30.55
C ALA A 123 -8.89 -6.50 -31.68
N GLU A 124 -9.54 -5.52 -32.31
CA GLU A 124 -8.90 -4.66 -33.32
C GLU A 124 -8.01 -3.59 -32.65
N MET A 125 -8.31 -3.21 -31.42
CA MET A 125 -7.42 -2.35 -30.62
C MET A 125 -6.09 -3.00 -30.32
N LEU A 126 -6.03 -4.30 -30.35
CA LEU A 126 -4.82 -5.09 -30.07
C LEU A 126 -4.02 -5.47 -31.34
N THR A 127 -4.44 -5.02 -32.52
CA THR A 127 -3.67 -5.29 -33.76
C THR A 127 -2.45 -4.36 -33.86
N PRO A 128 -1.34 -4.81 -34.47
CA PRO A 128 -0.15 -3.98 -34.65
C PRO A 128 -0.43 -2.65 -35.35
N GLU A 129 -1.40 -2.60 -36.24
CA GLU A 129 -1.78 -1.40 -36.98
C GLU A 129 -2.51 -0.37 -36.10
N SER A 130 -3.26 -0.81 -35.10
CA SER A 130 -3.89 0.10 -34.14
C SER A 130 -2.89 0.70 -33.16
N TYR A 131 -1.85 -0.03 -32.76
CA TYR A 131 -0.80 0.48 -31.89
C TYR A 131 -0.02 1.66 -32.47
N VAL A 132 0.03 1.81 -33.77
CA VAL A 132 0.71 2.96 -34.43
C VAL A 132 -0.09 4.24 -34.26
N LYS A 133 -1.38 4.18 -34.02
CA LYS A 133 -2.29 5.32 -33.92
C LYS A 133 -2.49 5.85 -32.49
N TYR A 134 -2.11 5.07 -31.48
CA TYR A 134 -2.28 5.47 -30.09
C TYR A 134 -1.07 6.27 -29.60
N ASP A 135 -1.36 7.28 -28.79
CA ASP A 135 -0.33 8.02 -28.08
C ASP A 135 0.40 7.10 -27.09
N ARG A 136 1.69 6.99 -27.27
CA ARG A 136 2.56 6.16 -26.45
C ARG A 136 3.35 7.08 -25.53
N GLN A 137 3.20 6.84 -24.25
CA GLN A 137 3.99 7.52 -23.24
C GLN A 137 5.02 6.55 -22.67
N ARG A 138 6.27 6.99 -22.61
CA ARG A 138 7.34 6.26 -21.93
C ARG A 138 7.56 6.89 -20.56
N ASP A 139 7.24 6.16 -19.53
CA ASP A 139 7.43 6.55 -18.14
C ASP A 139 8.61 5.78 -17.53
N THR A 140 9.25 6.41 -16.55
CA THR A 140 10.33 5.78 -15.80
C THR A 140 9.79 5.41 -14.40
N TYR A 141 9.81 4.13 -14.09
CA TYR A 141 9.37 3.57 -12.81
C TYR A 141 10.57 3.10 -11.99
N GLU A 142 10.57 3.42 -10.70
CA GLU A 142 11.45 2.78 -9.73
C GLU A 142 10.76 1.51 -9.22
N MET A 143 11.23 0.36 -9.68
CA MET A 143 10.72 -0.95 -9.25
C MET A 143 11.52 -1.45 -8.05
N LEU A 144 10.85 -2.12 -7.13
CA LEU A 144 11.47 -2.89 -6.06
C LEU A 144 11.70 -4.31 -6.57
N ILE A 145 12.85 -4.89 -6.26
CA ILE A 145 13.27 -6.23 -6.70
C ILE A 145 13.13 -7.18 -5.52
N ASP A 146 12.52 -8.34 -5.76
CA ASP A 146 12.34 -9.45 -4.80
C ASP A 146 11.86 -8.98 -3.41
N PRO A 147 10.80 -8.13 -3.34
CA PRO A 147 10.31 -7.65 -2.07
C PRO A 147 9.69 -8.79 -1.25
N VAL A 148 10.01 -8.84 0.04
CA VAL A 148 9.42 -9.78 1.00
C VAL A 148 8.99 -9.00 2.24
N TYR A 149 7.68 -9.05 2.53
CA TYR A 149 7.10 -8.42 3.71
C TYR A 149 6.31 -9.43 4.54
N ARG A 150 6.47 -9.39 5.85
CA ARG A 150 5.51 -9.99 6.79
C ARG A 150 4.46 -8.93 7.11
N VAL A 151 3.21 -9.24 6.90
CA VAL A 151 2.07 -8.36 7.18
C VAL A 151 1.28 -8.96 8.33
N TYR A 152 0.94 -8.14 9.31
CA TYR A 152 0.01 -8.46 10.38
C TYR A 152 -1.21 -7.58 10.22
N VAL A 153 -2.40 -8.17 10.32
CA VAL A 153 -3.67 -7.46 10.18
C VAL A 153 -4.71 -7.99 11.15
N ALA A 154 -5.46 -7.09 11.74
CA ALA A 154 -6.67 -7.40 12.47
C ALA A 154 -7.77 -6.41 12.10
N LEU A 155 -8.99 -6.90 12.02
CA LEU A 155 -10.19 -6.12 11.75
C LEU A 155 -11.11 -6.21 12.97
N ALA A 156 -11.76 -5.10 13.33
CA ALA A 156 -12.68 -5.05 14.46
C ALA A 156 -14.03 -5.74 14.16
N ASP A 157 -14.37 -5.87 12.88
CA ASP A 157 -15.49 -6.67 12.41
C ASP A 157 -15.06 -8.14 12.35
N GLU A 158 -15.55 -8.94 13.29
CA GLU A 158 -15.15 -10.35 13.46
C GLU A 158 -15.54 -11.19 12.24
N ASP A 159 -16.72 -10.99 11.66
CA ASP A 159 -17.19 -11.74 10.51
C ASP A 159 -16.28 -11.50 9.27
N VAL A 160 -15.87 -10.24 9.07
CA VAL A 160 -14.95 -9.87 7.98
C VAL A 160 -13.52 -10.33 8.27
N HIS A 161 -13.11 -10.32 9.53
CA HIS A 161 -11.82 -10.84 9.96
C HIS A 161 -11.68 -12.33 9.67
N ASP A 162 -12.68 -13.12 10.07
CA ASP A 162 -12.73 -14.57 9.86
C ASP A 162 -12.77 -14.92 8.36
N GLU A 163 -13.58 -14.19 7.59
CA GLU A 163 -13.62 -14.37 6.14
C GLU A 163 -12.27 -14.09 5.49
N LEU A 164 -11.57 -13.02 5.91
CA LEU A 164 -10.24 -12.70 5.41
C LEU A 164 -9.25 -13.82 5.75
N GLN A 165 -9.28 -14.34 6.98
CA GLN A 165 -8.44 -15.44 7.41
C GLN A 165 -8.66 -16.69 6.55
N GLU A 166 -9.90 -17.14 6.40
CA GLU A 166 -10.23 -18.30 5.55
C GLU A 166 -9.74 -18.12 4.10
N ARG A 167 -9.91 -16.93 3.53
CA ARG A 167 -9.48 -16.66 2.17
C ARG A 167 -7.96 -16.72 2.01
N LEU A 168 -7.22 -16.23 2.99
CA LEU A 168 -5.76 -16.29 3.00
C LEU A 168 -5.25 -17.73 3.17
N GLU A 169 -5.79 -18.49 4.12
CA GLU A 169 -5.43 -19.89 4.40
C GLU A 169 -5.70 -20.81 3.21
N ASP A 170 -6.87 -20.65 2.57
CA ASP A 170 -7.27 -21.44 1.41
C ASP A 170 -6.70 -20.93 0.07
N SER A 171 -5.96 -19.82 0.08
CA SER A 171 -5.51 -19.13 -1.13
C SER A 171 -6.66 -18.77 -2.09
N ARG A 172 -7.83 -18.45 -1.56
CA ARG A 172 -9.04 -18.09 -2.30
C ARG A 172 -9.16 -16.58 -2.48
N TYR A 173 -8.42 -16.02 -3.39
CA TYR A 173 -8.43 -14.60 -3.66
C TYR A 173 -9.47 -14.25 -4.72
N HIS A 174 -10.24 -13.17 -4.48
CA HIS A 174 -11.17 -12.68 -5.51
C HIS A 174 -10.42 -12.07 -6.68
N TYR A 175 -9.44 -11.20 -6.40
CA TYR A 175 -8.48 -10.70 -7.38
C TYR A 175 -7.09 -11.23 -7.03
N SER A 176 -6.27 -11.49 -8.05
CA SER A 176 -4.87 -11.88 -7.84
C SER A 176 -4.16 -10.83 -6.98
N PRO A 177 -3.52 -11.22 -5.86
CA PRO A 177 -2.72 -10.30 -5.06
C PRO A 177 -1.66 -9.62 -5.91
N ALA A 178 -1.44 -8.32 -5.69
CA ALA A 178 -0.41 -7.56 -6.39
C ALA A 178 0.20 -6.49 -5.49
N LEU A 179 1.50 -6.29 -5.60
CA LEU A 179 2.25 -5.29 -4.83
C LEU A 179 2.32 -3.94 -5.57
N GLY A 180 1.19 -3.21 -5.51
CA GLY A 180 1.02 -1.87 -6.05
C GLY A 180 0.50 -1.84 -7.47
N LEU A 181 1.31 -2.14 -8.48
CA LEU A 181 0.82 -2.29 -9.86
C LEU A 181 0.23 -3.69 -10.06
N SER A 182 -0.80 -3.79 -10.89
CA SER A 182 -1.46 -5.08 -11.21
C SER A 182 -0.52 -6.09 -11.89
N GLU A 183 0.53 -5.61 -12.52
CA GLU A 183 1.58 -6.42 -13.15
C GLU A 183 2.54 -7.05 -12.13
N CYS A 184 2.60 -6.49 -10.93
CA CYS A 184 3.44 -6.98 -9.84
C CYS A 184 2.68 -8.05 -9.04
N ILE A 185 2.39 -9.18 -9.68
CA ILE A 185 1.68 -10.31 -9.06
C ILE A 185 2.45 -10.80 -7.85
N ALA A 186 1.74 -11.06 -6.76
CA ALA A 186 2.31 -11.47 -5.50
C ALA A 186 1.84 -12.85 -5.06
N ASP A 187 2.73 -13.56 -4.39
CA ASP A 187 2.44 -14.78 -3.66
C ASP A 187 2.23 -14.47 -2.18
N ILE A 188 1.23 -15.13 -1.59
CA ILE A 188 0.96 -15.09 -0.15
C ILE A 188 1.30 -16.45 0.43
N ARG A 189 2.04 -16.45 1.53
CA ARG A 189 2.52 -17.68 2.19
C ARG A 189 2.51 -17.52 3.72
N SER A 190 2.71 -18.63 4.43
CA SER A 190 2.90 -18.63 5.88
C SER A 190 1.78 -17.87 6.60
N VAL A 191 0.52 -18.24 6.31
CA VAL A 191 -0.64 -17.65 6.96
C VAL A 191 -0.80 -18.28 8.33
N ASP A 192 -0.79 -17.46 9.38
CA ASP A 192 -0.89 -17.89 10.77
C ASP A 192 -1.71 -16.88 11.57
N THR A 193 -2.30 -17.33 12.69
CA THR A 193 -2.94 -16.45 13.68
C THR A 193 -2.04 -16.31 14.89
N HIS A 194 -1.86 -15.09 15.35
CA HIS A 194 -0.99 -14.76 16.48
C HIS A 194 -1.76 -13.98 17.56
N ALA A 195 -1.42 -14.25 18.82
CA ALA A 195 -1.79 -13.35 19.91
C ALA A 195 -1.02 -12.02 19.76
N VAL A 196 -1.66 -10.93 20.17
CA VAL A 196 -1.08 -9.60 20.24
C VAL A 196 -0.88 -9.24 21.70
N GLU A 197 0.36 -9.21 22.15
CA GLU A 197 0.72 -8.96 23.54
C GLU A 197 1.44 -7.62 23.67
N PRO A 198 1.11 -6.77 24.66
CA PRO A 198 1.88 -5.56 24.91
C PRO A 198 3.36 -5.92 25.19
N ALA A 199 4.26 -5.27 24.49
CA ALA A 199 5.69 -5.42 24.69
C ALA A 199 6.29 -4.18 25.37
N THR A 200 7.47 -4.35 25.96
CA THR A 200 8.24 -3.26 26.57
C THR A 200 9.57 -3.04 25.86
N THR A 201 9.59 -3.32 24.57
CA THR A 201 10.79 -3.16 23.75
C THR A 201 10.92 -1.71 23.28
N ASP A 202 12.16 -1.28 23.14
CA ASP A 202 12.49 0.05 22.63
C ASP A 202 12.98 0.03 21.17
N ALA A 203 12.81 -1.11 20.49
CA ALA A 203 13.08 -1.28 19.09
C ALA A 203 12.14 -2.34 18.48
N VAL A 204 11.65 -2.13 17.25
CA VAL A 204 10.72 -3.00 16.55
C VAL A 204 11.23 -3.42 15.18
N ASP A 205 10.67 -4.52 14.68
CA ASP A 205 10.98 -5.09 13.37
C ASP A 205 10.13 -4.43 12.27
N SER A 206 8.95 -3.90 12.64
CA SER A 206 8.05 -3.28 11.69
C SER A 206 8.45 -1.86 11.30
N ALA A 207 7.96 -1.41 10.15
CA ALA A 207 7.89 0.01 9.87
C ALA A 207 6.89 0.70 10.80
N ALA A 208 7.11 1.99 11.07
CA ALA A 208 6.21 2.86 11.80
C ALA A 208 5.53 3.84 10.83
N TYR A 209 4.20 3.97 10.94
CA TYR A 209 3.41 4.91 10.13
C TYR A 209 3.06 6.21 10.88
N ASP A 210 3.66 6.41 12.02
CA ASP A 210 3.47 7.59 12.87
C ASP A 210 4.79 7.96 13.52
N ASP A 211 5.20 9.20 13.35
CA ASP A 211 6.45 9.71 13.92
C ASP A 211 6.48 9.73 15.45
N SER A 212 5.33 9.79 16.07
CA SER A 212 5.23 9.88 17.54
C SER A 212 5.75 8.62 18.25
N ALA A 213 5.85 7.50 17.51
CA ALA A 213 6.42 6.27 18.06
C ALA A 213 7.94 6.18 17.88
N VAL A 214 8.54 6.97 16.98
CA VAL A 214 9.96 6.81 16.61
C VAL A 214 10.86 7.65 17.51
N VAL A 215 11.85 7.02 18.13
CA VAL A 215 12.86 7.67 18.99
C VAL A 215 14.24 7.51 18.36
N PRO A 216 14.76 8.52 17.63
CA PRO A 216 16.05 8.40 16.96
C PRO A 216 17.19 8.06 17.93
N ARG A 217 18.07 7.13 17.52
CA ARG A 217 19.26 6.72 18.30
C ARG A 217 20.54 6.86 17.50
N PRO A 218 21.65 7.25 18.14
CA PRO A 218 22.95 7.30 17.50
C PRO A 218 23.35 5.89 16.96
N GLY A 219 23.90 5.87 15.75
CA GLY A 219 24.38 4.65 15.12
C GLY A 219 23.33 3.91 14.30
N ILE A 220 22.04 4.17 14.48
CA ILE A 220 20.96 3.55 13.71
C ILE A 220 20.53 4.51 12.60
N THR A 221 20.57 4.00 11.37
CA THR A 221 20.10 4.76 10.21
C THR A 221 18.63 4.45 9.93
N VAL A 222 17.81 5.49 9.95
CA VAL A 222 16.38 5.38 9.61
C VAL A 222 16.04 6.16 8.36
N LYS A 223 15.09 5.66 7.59
CA LYS A 223 14.45 6.39 6.50
C LYS A 223 13.05 6.79 6.90
N ARG A 224 12.65 7.97 6.43
CA ARG A 224 11.35 8.56 6.69
C ARG A 224 10.77 9.07 5.37
N GLU A 225 9.60 8.61 5.03
CA GLU A 225 8.94 8.91 3.75
C GLU A 225 7.49 9.30 4.00
N ARG A 226 7.07 10.47 3.50
CA ARG A 226 5.69 10.92 3.65
C ARG A 226 4.76 10.11 2.74
N ALA A 227 3.70 9.53 3.31
CA ALA A 227 2.76 8.69 2.60
C ALA A 227 1.30 8.90 3.03
N PRO A 228 0.32 8.55 2.21
CA PRO A 228 -1.08 8.52 2.61
C PRO A 228 -1.30 7.41 3.64
N LEU A 229 -1.97 7.74 4.74
CA LEU A 229 -2.33 6.78 5.79
C LEU A 229 -3.79 6.32 5.67
N TYR A 230 -4.70 7.27 5.46
CA TYR A 230 -6.12 7.01 5.39
C TYR A 230 -6.77 7.74 4.22
N MET A 231 -7.86 7.18 3.74
CA MET A 231 -8.62 7.69 2.61
C MET A 231 -10.11 7.64 2.93
N GLU A 232 -10.90 8.43 2.21
CA GLU A 232 -12.35 8.37 2.20
C GLU A 232 -12.87 8.40 0.77
N ALA A 233 -14.06 7.84 0.56
CA ALA A 233 -14.79 7.95 -0.69
C ALA A 233 -15.45 9.33 -0.80
N THR A 234 -15.50 9.88 -2.01
CA THR A 234 -16.17 11.15 -2.33
C THR A 234 -16.99 10.97 -3.62
N ASP A 235 -17.93 11.87 -3.89
CA ASP A 235 -18.77 11.83 -5.11
C ASP A 235 -17.95 11.84 -6.42
N GLY A 236 -16.72 12.36 -6.39
CA GLY A 236 -15.81 12.41 -7.54
C GLY A 236 -14.68 11.39 -7.53
N GLY A 237 -14.69 10.42 -6.60
CA GLY A 237 -13.64 9.41 -6.45
C GLY A 237 -13.21 9.25 -5.00
N ARG A 238 -11.94 9.53 -4.69
CA ARG A 238 -11.38 9.33 -3.35
C ARG A 238 -10.47 10.48 -2.94
N ARG A 239 -10.43 10.76 -1.65
CA ARG A 239 -9.56 11.78 -1.05
C ARG A 239 -8.70 11.16 0.06
N THR A 240 -7.44 11.55 0.15
CA THR A 240 -6.60 11.22 1.30
C THR A 240 -7.00 12.12 2.47
N THR A 241 -7.41 11.53 3.59
CA THR A 241 -7.82 12.24 4.79
C THR A 241 -6.68 12.47 5.77
N ALA A 242 -5.66 11.61 5.74
CA ALA A 242 -4.48 11.77 6.57
C ALA A 242 -3.21 11.37 5.82
N PHE A 243 -2.18 12.19 5.99
CA PHE A 243 -0.81 11.89 5.61
C PHE A 243 0.03 11.70 6.86
N GLY A 244 0.95 10.76 6.83
CA GLY A 244 1.94 10.56 7.87
C GLY A 244 3.28 10.17 7.27
N ASN A 245 4.19 9.74 8.11
CA ASN A 245 5.48 9.26 7.64
C ASN A 245 5.60 7.76 7.87
N ILE A 246 6.03 7.06 6.84
CA ILE A 246 6.52 5.70 6.98
C ILE A 246 7.97 5.81 7.39
N THR A 247 8.30 5.33 8.59
CA THR A 247 9.65 5.31 9.11
C THR A 247 10.10 3.87 9.32
N TYR A 248 11.28 3.52 8.87
CA TYR A 248 11.86 2.18 8.99
C TYR A 248 13.37 2.26 9.13
N ALA A 249 13.96 1.30 9.82
CA ALA A 249 15.41 1.16 9.90
C ALA A 249 16.00 0.64 8.58
N THR A 250 17.26 0.97 8.31
CA THR A 250 18.00 0.47 7.15
C THR A 250 19.15 -0.43 7.60
N GLY A 251 19.47 -1.44 6.80
CA GLY A 251 20.43 -2.47 7.18
C GLY A 251 19.81 -3.49 8.12
N ASP A 252 20.62 -4.06 8.99
CA ASP A 252 20.22 -5.11 9.95
C ASP A 252 19.71 -4.55 11.28
N ASP A 253 19.51 -3.24 11.35
CA ASP A 253 19.03 -2.56 12.56
C ASP A 253 17.51 -2.69 12.70
N ARG A 254 17.05 -2.71 13.96
CA ARG A 254 15.63 -2.57 14.32
C ARG A 254 15.28 -1.09 14.49
N LEU A 255 14.04 -0.72 14.18
CA LEU A 255 13.57 0.66 14.29
C LEU A 255 13.42 1.06 15.77
N PRO A 256 14.16 2.08 16.25
CA PRO A 256 14.02 2.56 17.63
C PRO A 256 12.70 3.29 17.84
N VAL A 257 11.95 2.90 18.88
CA VAL A 257 10.62 3.42 19.17
C VAL A 257 10.40 3.65 20.67
N ASP A 258 9.32 4.35 21.00
CA ASP A 258 8.80 4.44 22.36
C ASP A 258 8.16 3.09 22.75
N ALA A 259 8.66 2.48 23.83
CA ALA A 259 8.23 1.19 24.32
C ALA A 259 6.74 1.11 24.70
N SER A 260 6.07 2.23 24.93
CA SER A 260 4.64 2.26 25.29
C SER A 260 3.68 1.88 24.15
N ARG A 261 4.19 1.74 22.93
CA ARG A 261 3.40 1.47 21.70
C ARG A 261 3.80 0.22 20.97
N THR A 262 4.49 -0.68 21.65
CA THR A 262 5.03 -1.89 21.03
C THR A 262 4.24 -3.12 21.43
N TYR A 263 4.15 -4.07 20.51
CA TYR A 263 3.44 -5.32 20.68
C TYR A 263 4.32 -6.47 20.20
N ALA A 264 4.29 -7.58 20.92
CA ALA A 264 4.85 -8.85 20.48
C ALA A 264 3.79 -9.60 19.67
N VAL A 265 4.14 -10.02 18.46
CA VAL A 265 3.25 -10.72 17.53
C VAL A 265 4.05 -11.80 16.81
N GLY A 266 3.83 -13.05 17.17
CA GLY A 266 4.67 -14.16 16.68
C GLY A 266 6.13 -13.95 17.05
N ASP A 267 7.01 -14.02 16.07
CA ASP A 267 8.46 -13.83 16.26
C ASP A 267 8.91 -12.36 16.13
N HIS A 268 7.98 -11.42 15.98
CA HIS A 268 8.30 -10.02 15.75
C HIS A 268 7.76 -9.11 16.85
N GLU A 269 8.48 -8.02 17.06
CA GLU A 269 8.01 -6.89 17.84
C GLU A 269 7.63 -5.76 16.87
N VAL A 270 6.40 -5.26 17.00
CA VAL A 270 5.79 -4.38 16.00
C VAL A 270 5.11 -3.17 16.64
N VAL A 271 4.89 -2.14 15.82
CA VAL A 271 3.94 -1.07 16.10
C VAL A 271 2.72 -1.29 15.21
N LEU A 272 1.53 -1.31 15.80
CA LEU A 272 0.25 -1.47 15.11
C LEU A 272 -0.39 -0.12 14.78
N TYR A 273 -0.98 -0.01 13.60
CA TYR A 273 -1.62 1.19 13.06
C TYR A 273 -2.99 0.90 12.49
#